data_b2b8f1a796420e68a477fbe7d5166b72
#
_entry.id   b2b8f1a796420e68a477fbe7d5166b72
#
_cell.length_a   1.000
_cell.length_b   1.000
_cell.length_c   1.000
_cell.angle_alpha   90.00
_cell.angle_beta   90.00
_cell.angle_gamma   90.00
#
_symmetry.space_group_name_H-M   'P 1'
#
loop_
_entity.id
_entity.type
_entity.pdbx_description
1 polymer ?
#
loop_
_entity_poly.entity_id
_entity_poly.type
_entity_poly.pdbx_seq_one_letter_code
_entity_poly.pdbx_strand_id
1 'polypeptide(L)'
;CAGLYNTIGNYNNFFGTASGRFNTTGCRNNFFGPSAGLCNTTGSYNNFFGSCAGCNNITGSSNNFIGQDAGLCATGGNWNNFIGSGAGLCNTTGSLNNFFGLSAGSRNTTGSNNNFFGNSAGSNNTTGSYNTFIGAYAGSSNTTGSYNTFIGLRAGLCNTTGSNNFFAGRCAGYNNTTGNYNFFAGACAGFYNTTGSHNTFIGACAGYKNTTGSNNFFVGCYAGACNTTGSHNNFFGLGAGSCNTTGSNNTFIGSNAGRNNTIGIANNFIGAYAGFCNTSGSNNNFFGPSAGTYNTTGSNNFFAGFCAGACNTTGCHNTFIGFCAGYRNTIGSNNFFAGFCAGFCNTTGTNNLFFGCNSGVGTFGLANITTESNRIIMGNCLHACAQIQVAWTAVSDIRDKCIFGSVPHGRGFLQKINPVKFAFKDRNTGCLTDIVGKYRYGFSAQEILAVEGDKPVIASNEDPDKLQLTSDYLVPVLVNAIKELSAELDALKERVASLELKS
;
A
#
# COMPACT_ATOMS: atom_id res chain seq x y z
N CYS A 1 42.20 -43.74 38.26
CA CYS A 1 43.47 -43.42 37.60
C CYS A 1 43.16 -42.75 36.24
N ALA A 2 43.89 -41.69 35.93
CA ALA A 2 43.85 -41.09 34.60
C ALA A 2 44.51 -42.04 33.59
N GLY A 3 43.92 -42.15 32.36
CA GLY A 3 44.46 -42.92 31.25
C GLY A 3 44.63 -44.43 31.53
N LEU A 4 43.87 -45.03 32.46
CA LEU A 4 44.06 -46.38 32.95
C LEU A 4 44.11 -47.44 31.84
N TYR A 5 43.28 -47.31 30.80
CA TYR A 5 43.19 -48.31 29.71
C TYR A 5 43.86 -47.82 28.41
N ASN A 6 44.70 -46.72 28.46
CA ASN A 6 45.44 -46.29 27.28
C ASN A 6 46.44 -47.34 26.83
N THR A 7 46.23 -47.90 25.62
CA THR A 7 47.10 -49.01 25.11
C THR A 7 48.16 -48.53 24.16
N ILE A 8 47.77 -47.95 23.03
CA ILE A 8 48.68 -47.48 21.98
C ILE A 8 48.53 -45.98 21.64
N GLY A 9 47.56 -45.29 22.32
CA GLY A 9 47.34 -43.86 22.12
C GLY A 9 48.53 -43.02 22.57
N ASN A 10 49.06 -42.17 21.64
CA ASN A 10 50.25 -41.37 21.87
C ASN A 10 49.92 -39.86 22.02
N TYR A 11 50.82 -39.15 22.71
CA TYR A 11 50.71 -37.67 22.88
C TYR A 11 49.47 -37.22 23.62
N ASN A 12 48.99 -38.03 24.58
CA ASN A 12 47.79 -37.71 25.39
C ASN A 12 48.21 -37.07 26.73
N ASN A 13 47.49 -36.00 27.15
CA ASN A 13 47.66 -35.38 28.47
C ASN A 13 46.38 -35.56 29.28
N PHE A 14 46.37 -36.37 30.32
CA PHE A 14 45.22 -36.65 31.18
C PHE A 14 45.45 -36.14 32.61
N PHE A 15 44.71 -35.13 33.05
CA PHE A 15 44.75 -34.52 34.37
C PHE A 15 43.40 -34.56 35.07
N GLY A 16 43.31 -35.26 36.18
CA GLY A 16 42.09 -35.41 36.98
C GLY A 16 41.68 -36.82 37.23
N THR A 17 40.81 -37.03 38.24
CA THR A 17 40.32 -38.34 38.59
C THR A 17 39.54 -38.95 37.41
N ALA A 18 39.90 -40.13 36.95
CA ALA A 18 39.30 -40.87 35.84
C ALA A 18 39.33 -40.13 34.45
N SER A 19 40.16 -39.09 34.31
CA SER A 19 40.35 -38.39 33.03
C SER A 19 40.92 -39.37 31.99
N GLY A 20 40.30 -39.46 30.80
CA GLY A 20 40.70 -40.33 29.70
C GLY A 20 40.79 -41.81 30.07
N ARG A 21 40.06 -42.26 31.11
CA ARG A 21 40.19 -43.60 31.69
C ARG A 21 40.12 -44.73 30.67
N PHE A 22 39.13 -44.65 29.74
CA PHE A 22 38.89 -45.72 28.76
C PHE A 22 39.53 -45.40 27.38
N ASN A 23 40.42 -44.38 27.28
CA ASN A 23 41.16 -44.16 26.03
C ASN A 23 41.97 -45.40 25.68
N THR A 24 41.85 -45.91 24.47
CA THR A 24 42.59 -47.10 24.03
C THR A 24 43.62 -46.71 22.96
N THR A 25 43.17 -46.22 21.81
CA THR A 25 44.02 -45.88 20.66
C THR A 25 43.99 -44.40 20.31
N GLY A 26 43.12 -43.60 20.93
CA GLY A 26 43.02 -42.18 20.68
C GLY A 26 44.32 -41.42 20.97
N CYS A 27 44.76 -40.57 20.08
CA CYS A 27 45.99 -39.83 20.15
C CYS A 27 45.78 -38.30 20.25
N ARG A 28 46.79 -37.61 20.83
CA ARG A 28 46.84 -36.13 20.88
C ARG A 28 45.61 -35.51 21.57
N ASN A 29 45.16 -36.17 22.63
CA ASN A 29 44.04 -35.68 23.44
C ASN A 29 44.57 -34.95 24.69
N ASN A 30 43.97 -33.82 25.05
CA ASN A 30 44.21 -33.08 26.26
C ASN A 30 42.97 -33.05 27.14
N PHE A 31 42.92 -33.82 28.20
CA PHE A 31 41.77 -33.95 29.11
C PHE A 31 42.14 -33.44 30.51
N PHE A 32 41.51 -32.35 30.94
CA PHE A 32 41.76 -31.67 32.20
C PHE A 32 40.47 -31.52 33.00
N GLY A 33 40.36 -32.29 34.07
CA GLY A 33 39.21 -32.27 34.99
C GLY A 33 38.75 -33.67 35.37
N PRO A 34 38.00 -33.81 36.48
CA PRO A 34 37.43 -35.09 36.87
C PRO A 34 36.51 -35.63 35.76
N SER A 35 36.73 -36.88 35.34
CA SER A 35 35.98 -37.59 34.29
C SER A 35 36.01 -36.91 32.90
N ALA A 36 36.91 -35.94 32.63
CA ALA A 36 37.06 -35.39 31.31
C ALA A 36 37.46 -36.48 30.31
N GLY A 37 36.71 -36.65 29.21
CA GLY A 37 36.94 -37.66 28.19
C GLY A 37 36.92 -39.11 28.75
N LEU A 38 36.19 -39.38 29.82
CA LEU A 38 36.17 -40.66 30.52
C LEU A 38 36.05 -41.86 29.58
N CYS A 39 35.05 -41.84 28.68
CA CYS A 39 34.72 -42.92 27.77
C CYS A 39 35.38 -42.81 26.38
N ASN A 40 36.30 -41.87 26.18
CA ASN A 40 37.00 -41.78 24.90
C ASN A 40 37.74 -43.09 24.63
N THR A 41 37.53 -43.69 23.46
CA THR A 41 38.24 -44.90 23.07
C THR A 41 39.23 -44.64 21.93
N THR A 42 38.73 -44.23 20.79
CA THR A 42 39.53 -44.04 19.59
C THR A 42 39.60 -42.55 19.12
N GLY A 43 38.79 -41.70 19.74
CA GLY A 43 38.75 -40.26 19.39
C GLY A 43 40.09 -39.57 19.59
N SER A 44 40.53 -38.76 18.65
CA SER A 44 41.83 -38.10 18.63
C SER A 44 41.72 -36.59 18.46
N TYR A 45 42.77 -35.88 18.86
CA TYR A 45 42.85 -34.39 18.73
C TYR A 45 41.78 -33.65 19.55
N ASN A 46 41.29 -34.24 20.63
CA ASN A 46 40.28 -33.60 21.47
C ASN A 46 40.90 -32.83 22.64
N ASN A 47 40.35 -31.66 22.94
CA ASN A 47 40.72 -30.84 24.08
C ASN A 47 39.51 -30.66 25.00
N PHE A 48 39.49 -31.38 26.13
CA PHE A 48 38.37 -31.35 27.10
C PHE A 48 38.85 -30.76 28.43
N PHE A 49 38.27 -29.60 28.78
CA PHE A 49 38.65 -28.86 30.01
C PHE A 49 37.40 -28.62 30.88
N GLY A 50 37.27 -29.31 31.95
CA GLY A 50 36.17 -29.19 32.90
C GLY A 50 35.72 -30.53 33.42
N SER A 51 34.99 -30.53 34.55
CA SER A 51 34.37 -31.73 35.08
C SER A 51 33.39 -32.30 34.05
N CYS A 52 33.52 -33.60 33.75
CA CYS A 52 32.71 -34.36 32.80
C CYS A 52 32.69 -33.79 31.37
N ALA A 53 33.62 -32.88 30.99
CA ALA A 53 33.72 -32.41 29.62
C ALA A 53 34.00 -33.56 28.66
N GLY A 54 33.14 -33.80 27.65
CA GLY A 54 33.24 -34.90 26.69
C GLY A 54 33.24 -36.29 27.34
N CYS A 55 32.63 -36.44 28.51
CA CYS A 55 32.68 -37.69 29.30
C CYS A 55 32.32 -38.92 28.47
N ASN A 56 31.27 -38.85 27.65
CA ASN A 56 30.80 -39.99 26.85
C ASN A 56 31.34 -40.00 25.41
N ASN A 57 32.35 -39.16 25.10
CA ASN A 57 32.94 -39.20 23.76
C ASN A 57 33.60 -40.58 23.53
N ILE A 58 33.20 -41.26 22.49
CA ILE A 58 33.74 -42.60 22.16
C ILE A 58 34.72 -42.49 20.99
N THR A 59 34.24 -41.98 19.86
CA THR A 59 34.98 -41.95 18.62
C THR A 59 35.19 -40.54 18.06
N GLY A 60 34.47 -39.53 18.61
CA GLY A 60 34.54 -38.16 18.15
C GLY A 60 35.94 -37.56 18.21
N SER A 61 36.33 -36.85 17.16
CA SER A 61 37.68 -36.32 17.02
C SER A 61 37.68 -34.81 16.72
N SER A 62 38.76 -34.14 17.04
CA SER A 62 38.99 -32.71 16.80
C SER A 62 37.93 -31.83 17.50
N ASN A 63 37.53 -32.21 18.69
CA ASN A 63 36.55 -31.46 19.48
C ASN A 63 37.24 -30.67 20.60
N ASN A 64 36.75 -29.43 20.83
CA ASN A 64 37.18 -28.58 21.93
C ASN A 64 36.01 -28.34 22.89
N PHE A 65 35.98 -29.01 24.03
CA PHE A 65 34.94 -28.86 25.05
C PHE A 65 35.49 -28.20 26.30
N ILE A 66 35.03 -26.99 26.60
CA ILE A 66 35.54 -26.19 27.72
C ILE A 66 34.38 -25.76 28.61
N GLY A 67 34.31 -26.31 29.78
CA GLY A 67 33.26 -26.06 30.78
C GLY A 67 32.76 -27.36 31.43
N GLN A 68 32.13 -27.23 32.58
CA GLN A 68 31.47 -28.35 33.24
C GLN A 68 30.39 -28.93 32.32
N ASP A 69 30.37 -30.25 32.13
CA ASP A 69 29.42 -31.00 31.32
C ASP A 69 29.33 -30.52 29.81
N ALA A 70 30.33 -29.77 29.32
CA ALA A 70 30.39 -29.44 27.92
C ALA A 70 30.55 -30.69 27.06
N GLY A 71 29.59 -30.92 26.13
CA GLY A 71 29.58 -32.12 25.28
C GLY A 71 29.47 -33.43 26.05
N LEU A 72 28.85 -33.44 27.22
CA LEU A 72 28.78 -34.63 28.10
C LEU A 72 28.34 -35.89 27.36
N CYS A 73 27.30 -35.83 26.53
CA CYS A 73 26.73 -36.95 25.79
C CYS A 73 27.27 -37.09 24.36
N ALA A 74 28.32 -36.37 24.00
CA ALA A 74 28.93 -36.50 22.68
C ALA A 74 29.50 -37.92 22.51
N THR A 75 29.08 -38.62 21.46
CA THR A 75 29.54 -40.00 21.21
C THR A 75 30.47 -40.10 19.99
N GLY A 76 30.11 -39.44 18.86
CA GLY A 76 30.85 -39.59 17.61
C GLY A 76 30.98 -38.34 16.75
N GLY A 77 30.47 -37.21 17.20
CA GLY A 77 30.57 -35.92 16.45
C GLY A 77 31.98 -35.37 16.38
N ASN A 78 32.32 -34.75 15.26
CA ASN A 78 33.66 -34.22 15.01
C ASN A 78 33.64 -32.69 14.79
N TRP A 79 34.79 -32.06 15.05
CA TRP A 79 35.01 -30.66 14.77
C TRP A 79 34.04 -29.73 15.53
N ASN A 80 33.69 -30.09 16.74
CA ASN A 80 32.80 -29.29 17.57
C ASN A 80 33.60 -28.43 18.56
N ASN A 81 33.18 -27.18 18.74
CA ASN A 81 33.73 -26.26 19.74
C ASN A 81 32.64 -25.88 20.73
N PHE A 82 32.62 -26.47 21.92
CA PHE A 82 31.64 -26.18 22.97
C PHE A 82 32.33 -25.48 24.15
N ILE A 83 31.99 -24.20 24.35
CA ILE A 83 32.61 -23.36 25.39
C ILE A 83 31.51 -22.81 26.30
N GLY A 84 31.42 -23.29 27.50
CA GLY A 84 30.43 -22.92 28.51
C GLY A 84 29.90 -24.15 29.26
N SER A 85 29.41 -23.95 30.48
CA SER A 85 28.81 -25.04 31.23
C SER A 85 27.58 -25.58 30.51
N GLY A 86 27.50 -26.87 30.25
CA GLY A 86 26.42 -27.54 29.54
C GLY A 86 26.30 -27.17 28.05
N ALA A 87 27.31 -26.53 27.46
CA ALA A 87 27.31 -26.26 26.03
C ALA A 87 27.35 -27.57 25.26
N GLY A 88 26.43 -27.78 24.31
CA GLY A 88 26.33 -29.04 23.55
C GLY A 88 26.10 -30.27 24.37
N LEU A 89 25.52 -30.16 25.57
CA LEU A 89 25.38 -31.25 26.56
C LEU A 89 24.93 -32.58 25.94
N CYS A 90 23.83 -32.55 25.14
CA CYS A 90 23.23 -33.73 24.53
C CYS A 90 23.68 -33.99 23.08
N ASN A 91 24.70 -33.28 22.57
CA ASN A 91 25.17 -33.54 21.23
C ASN A 91 25.68 -35.00 21.12
N THR A 92 25.08 -35.78 20.25
CA THR A 92 25.49 -37.18 20.07
C THR A 92 26.45 -37.33 18.89
N THR A 93 25.95 -37.09 17.68
CA THR A 93 26.74 -37.26 16.45
C THR A 93 26.85 -35.99 15.62
N GLY A 94 26.21 -34.90 16.05
CA GLY A 94 26.31 -33.60 15.36
C GLY A 94 27.76 -33.14 15.26
N SER A 95 28.14 -32.63 14.10
CA SER A 95 29.51 -32.21 13.79
C SER A 95 29.57 -30.77 13.32
N LEU A 96 30.76 -30.15 13.38
CA LEU A 96 30.99 -28.79 12.93
C LEU A 96 30.14 -27.73 13.64
N ASN A 97 29.84 -27.96 14.91
CA ASN A 97 29.06 -27.05 15.72
C ASN A 97 29.95 -26.17 16.60
N ASN A 98 29.65 -24.90 16.68
CA ASN A 98 30.32 -23.91 17.54
C ASN A 98 29.31 -23.35 18.55
N PHE A 99 29.34 -23.85 19.82
CA PHE A 99 28.42 -23.43 20.88
C PHE A 99 29.20 -22.69 21.98
N PHE A 100 28.93 -21.40 22.13
CA PHE A 100 29.61 -20.51 23.07
C PHE A 100 28.61 -19.87 24.03
N GLY A 101 28.57 -20.30 25.24
CA GLY A 101 27.69 -19.80 26.29
C GLY A 101 27.11 -20.88 27.18
N LEU A 102 26.61 -20.49 28.34
CA LEU A 102 25.90 -21.36 29.25
C LEU A 102 24.72 -22.05 28.52
N SER A 103 24.70 -23.38 28.49
CA SER A 103 23.65 -24.19 27.84
C SER A 103 23.41 -23.88 26.35
N ALA A 104 24.37 -23.28 25.64
CA ALA A 104 24.27 -23.10 24.21
C ALA A 104 24.17 -24.47 23.51
N GLY A 105 23.14 -24.68 22.67
CA GLY A 105 22.92 -25.93 21.94
C GLY A 105 22.78 -27.16 22.84
N SER A 106 22.34 -27.02 24.10
CA SER A 106 22.39 -28.07 25.10
C SER A 106 21.63 -29.35 24.72
N ARG A 107 20.55 -29.24 23.93
CA ARG A 107 19.76 -30.38 23.46
C ARG A 107 20.05 -30.77 22.00
N ASN A 108 21.07 -30.19 21.38
CA ASN A 108 21.45 -30.62 20.03
C ASN A 108 21.80 -32.10 20.07
N THR A 109 21.24 -32.90 19.17
CA THR A 109 21.55 -34.34 19.09
C THR A 109 22.38 -34.64 17.83
N THR A 110 21.79 -34.48 16.66
CA THR A 110 22.41 -34.78 15.38
C THR A 110 22.62 -33.55 14.48
N GLY A 111 22.08 -32.39 14.87
CA GLY A 111 22.22 -31.14 14.13
C GLY A 111 23.69 -30.78 13.93
N SER A 112 24.05 -30.35 12.71
CA SER A 112 25.43 -30.06 12.31
C SER A 112 25.56 -28.67 11.70
N ASN A 113 26.77 -28.12 11.66
CA ASN A 113 27.07 -26.82 11.11
C ASN A 113 26.31 -25.68 11.80
N ASN A 114 26.07 -25.77 13.09
CA ASN A 114 25.39 -24.75 13.86
C ASN A 114 26.38 -23.85 14.61
N ASN A 115 26.11 -22.56 14.63
CA ASN A 115 26.91 -21.55 15.33
C ASN A 115 26.03 -20.84 16.36
N PHE A 116 26.11 -21.20 17.64
CA PHE A 116 25.31 -20.64 18.73
C PHE A 116 26.18 -19.84 19.71
N PHE A 117 25.97 -18.54 19.78
CA PHE A 117 26.73 -17.62 20.63
C PHE A 117 25.81 -16.87 21.59
N GLY A 118 25.81 -17.27 22.84
CA GLY A 118 25.02 -16.65 23.90
C GLY A 118 24.43 -17.66 24.88
N ASN A 119 24.03 -17.14 26.03
CA ASN A 119 23.32 -17.97 27.03
C ASN A 119 22.08 -18.56 26.40
N SER A 120 21.93 -19.90 26.47
CA SER A 120 20.80 -20.67 25.96
C SER A 120 20.48 -20.44 24.47
N ALA A 121 21.45 -19.95 23.67
CA ALA A 121 21.27 -19.85 22.23
C ALA A 121 21.07 -21.27 21.66
N GLY A 122 19.98 -21.48 20.88
CA GLY A 122 19.66 -22.75 20.27
C GLY A 122 19.51 -23.92 21.26
N SER A 123 19.17 -23.66 22.53
CA SER A 123 19.22 -24.67 23.60
C SER A 123 18.34 -25.91 23.37
N ASN A 124 17.21 -25.75 22.64
CA ASN A 124 16.33 -26.87 22.29
C ASN A 124 16.53 -27.40 20.86
N ASN A 125 17.55 -26.92 20.14
CA ASN A 125 17.82 -27.49 18.82
C ASN A 125 18.10 -29.00 18.97
N THR A 126 17.44 -29.79 18.15
CA THR A 126 17.67 -31.27 18.18
C THR A 126 18.38 -31.71 16.91
N THR A 127 17.74 -31.55 15.77
CA THR A 127 18.27 -32.02 14.48
C THR A 127 18.50 -30.89 13.47
N GLY A 128 18.05 -29.65 13.80
CA GLY A 128 18.24 -28.47 12.93
C GLY A 128 19.71 -28.22 12.64
N SER A 129 20.03 -27.91 11.37
CA SER A 129 21.39 -27.75 10.88
C SER A 129 21.57 -26.40 10.15
N TYR A 130 22.80 -25.96 10.03
CA TYR A 130 23.15 -24.72 9.34
C TYR A 130 22.50 -23.47 9.96
N ASN A 131 22.34 -23.46 11.29
CA ASN A 131 21.76 -22.33 12.00
C ASN A 131 22.87 -21.46 12.62
N THR A 132 22.69 -20.13 12.57
CA THR A 132 23.55 -19.16 13.26
C THR A 132 22.70 -18.34 14.23
N PHE A 133 22.86 -18.59 15.55
CA PHE A 133 22.13 -17.89 16.61
C PHE A 133 23.10 -17.09 17.48
N ILE A 134 22.96 -15.76 17.47
CA ILE A 134 23.85 -14.84 18.21
C ILE A 134 23.00 -13.97 19.14
N GLY A 135 23.14 -14.20 20.42
CA GLY A 135 22.43 -13.47 21.47
C GLY A 135 21.82 -14.41 22.51
N ALA A 136 21.59 -13.89 23.71
CA ALA A 136 20.95 -14.68 24.76
C ALA A 136 19.54 -15.10 24.32
N TYR A 137 19.24 -16.40 24.45
CA TYR A 137 18.00 -17.05 24.04
C TYR A 137 17.66 -16.93 22.54
N ALA A 138 18.60 -16.54 21.67
CA ALA A 138 18.37 -16.56 20.22
C ALA A 138 18.05 -18.00 19.78
N GLY A 139 16.93 -18.20 19.09
CA GLY A 139 16.48 -19.50 18.59
C GLY A 139 16.34 -20.59 19.66
N SER A 140 16.11 -20.22 20.93
CA SER A 140 16.19 -21.20 22.02
C SER A 140 15.16 -22.32 21.91
N SER A 141 14.01 -22.12 21.27
CA SER A 141 12.98 -23.13 21.04
C SER A 141 13.10 -23.85 19.69
N ASN A 142 14.10 -23.52 18.88
CA ASN A 142 14.29 -24.21 17.60
C ASN A 142 14.50 -25.73 17.86
N THR A 143 13.77 -26.56 17.13
CA THR A 143 13.92 -28.03 17.24
C THR A 143 14.54 -28.59 15.96
N THR A 144 13.86 -28.49 14.85
CA THR A 144 14.27 -29.05 13.57
C THR A 144 14.51 -27.99 12.45
N GLY A 145 14.15 -26.74 12.74
CA GLY A 145 14.36 -25.64 11.77
C GLY A 145 15.84 -25.50 11.37
N SER A 146 16.09 -25.34 10.09
CA SER A 146 17.43 -25.26 9.50
C SER A 146 17.63 -23.99 8.66
N TYR A 147 18.88 -23.65 8.43
CA TYR A 147 19.26 -22.47 7.64
C TYR A 147 18.75 -21.16 8.20
N ASN A 148 18.63 -21.04 9.52
CA ASN A 148 18.18 -19.81 10.17
C ASN A 148 19.36 -18.98 10.68
N THR A 149 19.27 -17.66 10.54
CA THR A 149 20.20 -16.70 11.12
C THR A 149 19.45 -15.77 12.07
N PHE A 150 19.65 -15.92 13.39
CA PHE A 150 19.00 -15.11 14.42
C PHE A 150 20.07 -14.30 15.19
N ILE A 151 19.99 -12.99 15.13
CA ILE A 151 20.96 -12.07 15.74
C ILE A 151 20.25 -11.09 16.66
N GLY A 152 20.47 -11.22 17.96
CA GLY A 152 19.89 -10.33 18.97
C GLY A 152 19.27 -11.10 20.15
N LEU A 153 19.10 -10.38 21.25
CA LEU A 153 18.42 -10.91 22.43
C LEU A 153 17.03 -11.44 22.05
N ARG A 154 16.78 -12.74 22.28
CA ARG A 154 15.50 -13.42 22.00
C ARG A 154 15.04 -13.35 20.53
N ALA A 155 15.94 -13.13 19.57
CA ALA A 155 15.60 -13.24 18.16
C ALA A 155 15.16 -14.67 17.84
N GLY A 156 14.00 -14.85 17.21
CA GLY A 156 13.45 -16.15 16.86
C GLY A 156 13.22 -17.09 18.05
N LEU A 157 12.95 -16.54 19.26
CA LEU A 157 12.87 -17.34 20.51
C LEU A 157 11.99 -18.58 20.36
N CYS A 158 10.77 -18.42 19.83
CA CYS A 158 9.76 -19.46 19.73
C CYS A 158 9.80 -20.22 18.39
N ASN A 159 10.81 -20.00 17.55
CA ASN A 159 10.92 -20.76 16.31
C ASN A 159 11.06 -22.27 16.64
N THR A 160 10.26 -23.11 16.02
CA THR A 160 10.32 -24.56 16.22
C THR A 160 10.84 -25.27 14.98
N THR A 161 10.10 -25.21 13.89
CA THR A 161 10.42 -25.91 12.65
C THR A 161 10.67 -24.94 11.47
N GLY A 162 10.40 -23.64 11.67
CA GLY A 162 10.62 -22.62 10.64
C GLY A 162 12.06 -22.61 10.15
N SER A 163 12.25 -22.53 8.84
CA SER A 163 13.56 -22.63 8.18
C SER A 163 13.78 -21.47 7.21
N ASN A 164 15.04 -21.21 6.87
CA ASN A 164 15.45 -20.17 5.95
C ASN A 164 15.03 -18.77 6.42
N ASN A 165 15.04 -18.49 7.72
CA ASN A 165 14.68 -17.21 8.28
C ASN A 165 15.92 -16.40 8.68
N PHE A 166 15.88 -15.10 8.43
CA PHE A 166 16.87 -14.14 8.91
C PHE A 166 16.21 -13.14 9.86
N PHE A 167 16.53 -13.21 11.16
CA PHE A 167 16.01 -12.28 12.17
C PHE A 167 17.16 -11.52 12.82
N ALA A 168 17.21 -10.21 12.64
CA ALA A 168 18.24 -9.32 13.19
C ALA A 168 17.59 -8.19 14.01
N GLY A 169 17.77 -8.26 15.32
CA GLY A 169 17.26 -7.27 16.27
C GLY A 169 16.70 -7.91 17.53
N ARG A 170 16.60 -7.11 18.60
CA ARG A 170 15.99 -7.57 19.86
C ARG A 170 14.55 -8.02 19.59
N CYS A 171 14.24 -9.28 19.93
CA CYS A 171 12.92 -9.90 19.74
C CYS A 171 12.40 -9.89 18.28
N ALA A 172 13.26 -9.76 17.27
CA ALA A 172 12.86 -9.95 15.88
C ALA A 172 12.36 -11.39 15.68
N GLY A 173 11.17 -11.56 15.08
CA GLY A 173 10.57 -12.87 14.83
C GLY A 173 10.31 -13.69 16.11
N TYR A 174 10.11 -13.02 17.26
CA TYR A 174 10.05 -13.68 18.58
C TYR A 174 9.11 -14.89 18.62
N ASN A 175 7.88 -14.74 18.13
CA ASN A 175 6.85 -15.79 18.13
C ASN A 175 6.77 -16.60 16.82
N ASN A 176 7.73 -16.47 15.92
CA ASN A 176 7.72 -17.31 14.72
C ASN A 176 7.80 -18.77 15.16
N THR A 177 6.88 -19.60 14.72
CA THR A 177 6.88 -21.04 15.03
C THR A 177 7.29 -21.86 13.82
N THR A 178 6.52 -21.78 12.75
CA THR A 178 6.71 -22.61 11.55
C THR A 178 6.90 -21.77 10.26
N GLY A 179 6.80 -20.43 10.37
CA GLY A 179 7.00 -19.53 9.22
C GLY A 179 8.39 -19.66 8.60
N ASN A 180 8.46 -19.69 7.27
CA ASN A 180 9.69 -19.89 6.51
C ASN A 180 10.00 -18.70 5.61
N TYR A 181 11.26 -18.57 5.21
CA TYR A 181 11.72 -17.57 4.26
C TYR A 181 11.40 -16.12 4.67
N ASN A 182 11.42 -15.84 5.97
CA ASN A 182 11.18 -14.49 6.48
C ASN A 182 12.50 -13.74 6.73
N PHE A 183 12.52 -12.47 6.35
CA PHE A 183 13.61 -11.54 6.62
C PHE A 183 13.13 -10.41 7.54
N PHE A 184 13.48 -10.46 8.84
CA PHE A 184 13.08 -9.45 9.82
C PHE A 184 14.32 -8.71 10.35
N ALA A 185 14.42 -7.40 10.07
CA ALA A 185 15.53 -6.57 10.50
C ALA A 185 15.02 -5.34 11.26
N GLY A 186 15.16 -5.35 12.56
CA GLY A 186 14.73 -4.27 13.46
C GLY A 186 14.24 -4.79 14.80
N ALA A 187 14.25 -3.93 15.81
CA ALA A 187 13.71 -4.27 17.13
C ALA A 187 12.22 -4.64 16.98
N CYS A 188 11.84 -5.83 17.46
CA CYS A 188 10.48 -6.36 17.41
C CYS A 188 9.86 -6.43 15.99
N ALA A 189 10.66 -6.44 14.92
CA ALA A 189 10.16 -6.71 13.58
C ALA A 189 9.55 -8.11 13.53
N GLY A 190 8.31 -8.26 13.03
CA GLY A 190 7.60 -9.53 12.94
C GLY A 190 7.40 -10.24 14.28
N PHE A 191 7.27 -9.49 15.40
CA PHE A 191 7.26 -10.06 16.76
C PHE A 191 6.20 -11.17 16.94
N TYR A 192 4.98 -10.95 16.47
CA TYR A 192 3.88 -11.92 16.58
C TYR A 192 3.71 -12.81 15.34
N ASN A 193 4.66 -12.79 14.39
CA ASN A 193 4.57 -13.73 13.27
C ASN A 193 4.58 -15.16 13.81
N THR A 194 3.64 -15.99 13.40
CA THR A 194 3.57 -17.40 13.81
C THR A 194 3.88 -18.33 12.65
N THR A 195 3.03 -18.32 11.63
CA THR A 195 3.13 -19.20 10.47
C THR A 195 3.33 -18.44 9.14
N GLY A 196 3.21 -17.09 9.17
CA GLY A 196 3.42 -16.25 7.98
C GLY A 196 4.81 -16.47 7.38
N SER A 197 4.86 -16.63 6.06
CA SER A 197 6.08 -16.94 5.31
C SER A 197 6.35 -15.94 4.19
N HIS A 198 7.59 -15.89 3.72
CA HIS A 198 8.02 -15.00 2.64
C HIS A 198 7.79 -13.50 2.96
N ASN A 199 7.90 -13.13 4.22
CA ASN A 199 7.74 -11.74 4.64
C ASN A 199 9.12 -11.07 4.79
N THR A 200 9.21 -9.81 4.34
CA THR A 200 10.39 -8.95 4.58
C THR A 200 9.95 -7.75 5.40
N PHE A 201 10.38 -7.67 6.67
CA PHE A 201 10.08 -6.58 7.59
C PHE A 201 11.38 -5.87 8.00
N ILE A 202 11.52 -4.60 7.62
CA ILE A 202 12.71 -3.79 7.91
C ILE A 202 12.29 -2.51 8.66
N GLY A 203 12.69 -2.42 9.90
CA GLY A 203 12.39 -1.27 10.77
C GLY A 203 11.85 -1.70 12.13
N ALA A 204 11.94 -0.80 13.11
CA ALA A 204 11.38 -1.07 14.43
C ALA A 204 9.87 -1.31 14.35
N CYS A 205 9.41 -2.43 14.92
CA CYS A 205 8.01 -2.86 14.92
C CYS A 205 7.36 -2.99 13.53
N ALA A 206 8.15 -3.11 12.44
CA ALA A 206 7.59 -3.43 11.13
C ALA A 206 6.91 -4.80 11.20
N GLY A 207 5.65 -4.90 10.73
CA GLY A 207 4.87 -6.13 10.77
C GLY A 207 4.66 -6.71 12.18
N TYR A 208 4.66 -5.87 13.22
CA TYR A 208 4.68 -6.30 14.64
C TYR A 208 3.62 -7.34 14.99
N LYS A 209 2.35 -7.12 14.56
CA LYS A 209 1.22 -8.03 14.82
C LYS A 209 0.95 -9.03 13.69
N ASN A 210 1.81 -9.11 12.68
CA ASN A 210 1.60 -10.11 11.63
C ASN A 210 1.55 -11.51 12.27
N THR A 211 0.51 -12.27 12.00
CA THR A 211 0.40 -13.65 12.52
C THR A 211 0.59 -14.67 11.41
N THR A 212 -0.30 -14.67 10.43
CA THR A 212 -0.32 -15.64 9.33
C THR A 212 -0.15 -14.99 7.95
N GLY A 213 -0.18 -13.65 7.88
CA GLY A 213 0.01 -12.92 6.62
C GLY A 213 1.35 -13.26 5.95
N SER A 214 1.33 -13.50 4.65
CA SER A 214 2.48 -13.94 3.87
C SER A 214 2.74 -13.03 2.66
N ASN A 215 3.95 -13.09 2.14
CA ASN A 215 4.36 -12.30 0.97
C ASN A 215 4.22 -10.79 1.20
N ASN A 216 4.47 -10.31 2.41
CA ASN A 216 4.42 -8.88 2.73
C ASN A 216 5.82 -8.28 2.74
N PHE A 217 5.96 -7.06 2.21
CA PHE A 217 7.19 -6.30 2.20
C PHE A 217 7.01 -4.96 2.91
N PHE A 218 7.39 -4.87 4.19
CA PHE A 218 7.24 -3.70 5.04
C PHE A 218 8.60 -3.07 5.36
N VAL A 219 8.78 -1.81 4.97
CA VAL A 219 10.02 -1.06 5.21
C VAL A 219 9.68 0.28 5.87
N GLY A 220 10.10 0.43 7.10
CA GLY A 220 9.87 1.64 7.89
C GLY A 220 9.44 1.30 9.32
N CYS A 221 9.67 2.22 10.22
CA CYS A 221 9.22 2.10 11.61
C CYS A 221 7.68 2.04 11.65
N TYR A 222 7.12 1.02 12.32
CA TYR A 222 5.68 0.71 12.36
C TYR A 222 4.99 0.47 11.00
N ALA A 223 5.72 0.24 9.91
CA ALA A 223 5.11 -0.17 8.65
C ALA A 223 4.34 -1.48 8.83
N GLY A 224 3.05 -1.51 8.49
CA GLY A 224 2.18 -2.69 8.65
C GLY A 224 2.08 -3.23 10.08
N ALA A 225 2.28 -2.39 11.10
CA ALA A 225 2.43 -2.84 12.49
C ALA A 225 1.24 -3.66 13.02
N CYS A 226 0.01 -3.36 12.60
CA CYS A 226 -1.19 -4.08 13.00
C CYS A 226 -1.65 -5.13 11.98
N ASN A 227 -0.89 -5.38 10.91
CA ASN A 227 -1.25 -6.43 9.96
C ASN A 227 -1.35 -7.77 10.70
N THR A 228 -2.42 -8.49 10.50
CA THR A 228 -2.61 -9.83 11.12
C THR A 228 -2.54 -10.93 10.07
N THR A 229 -3.48 -10.94 9.15
CA THR A 229 -3.61 -11.98 8.11
C THR A 229 -3.48 -11.44 6.69
N GLY A 230 -3.43 -10.10 6.53
CA GLY A 230 -3.26 -9.47 5.21
C GLY A 230 -1.98 -9.93 4.51
N SER A 231 -2.07 -10.25 3.23
CA SER A 231 -0.99 -10.80 2.42
C SER A 231 -0.75 -9.99 1.14
N HIS A 232 0.44 -10.14 0.57
CA HIS A 232 0.82 -9.45 -0.66
C HIS A 232 0.79 -7.91 -0.55
N ASN A 233 1.10 -7.38 0.63
CA ASN A 233 1.15 -5.94 0.86
C ASN A 233 2.58 -5.41 0.77
N ASN A 234 2.76 -4.25 0.14
CA ASN A 234 4.02 -3.54 0.00
C ASN A 234 3.92 -2.17 0.69
N PHE A 235 4.47 -2.03 1.90
CA PHE A 235 4.41 -0.80 2.68
C PHE A 235 5.80 -0.20 2.88
N PHE A 236 6.02 1.02 2.35
CA PHE A 236 7.29 1.75 2.43
C PHE A 236 7.09 3.12 3.06
N GLY A 237 7.59 3.31 4.24
CA GLY A 237 7.55 4.58 4.96
C GLY A 237 7.18 4.43 6.42
N LEU A 238 7.46 5.47 7.20
CA LEU A 238 7.05 5.56 8.60
C LEU A 238 5.53 5.42 8.70
N GLY A 239 5.05 4.40 9.41
CA GLY A 239 3.63 4.18 9.66
C GLY A 239 2.80 3.84 8.41
N ALA A 240 3.42 3.54 7.26
CA ALA A 240 2.69 3.11 6.07
C ALA A 240 1.88 1.85 6.38
N GLY A 241 0.56 1.89 6.12
CA GLY A 241 -0.37 0.79 6.39
C GLY A 241 -0.39 0.31 7.85
N SER A 242 -0.03 1.16 8.82
CA SER A 242 0.21 0.70 10.20
C SER A 242 -1.02 0.06 10.85
N CYS A 243 -2.23 0.46 10.49
CA CYS A 243 -3.47 -0.10 11.02
C CYS A 243 -4.10 -1.16 10.09
N ASN A 244 -3.41 -1.56 9.01
CA ASN A 244 -3.91 -2.65 8.15
C ASN A 244 -4.05 -3.92 9.00
N THR A 245 -5.19 -4.59 8.90
CA THR A 245 -5.42 -5.86 9.63
C THR A 245 -5.48 -7.04 8.67
N THR A 246 -6.47 -7.07 7.81
CA THR A 246 -6.72 -8.18 6.87
C THR A 246 -6.64 -7.75 5.39
N GLY A 247 -6.51 -6.43 5.14
CA GLY A 247 -6.37 -5.89 3.78
C GLY A 247 -5.17 -6.51 3.06
N SER A 248 -5.36 -6.89 1.79
CA SER A 248 -4.37 -7.58 0.98
C SER A 248 -4.16 -6.89 -0.37
N ASN A 249 -3.05 -7.18 -1.02
CA ASN A 249 -2.69 -6.63 -2.32
C ASN A 249 -2.59 -5.09 -2.34
N ASN A 250 -2.20 -4.48 -1.22
CA ASN A 250 -2.06 -3.03 -1.12
C ASN A 250 -0.59 -2.60 -1.30
N THR A 251 -0.38 -1.48 -2.00
CA THR A 251 0.92 -0.83 -2.13
C THR A 251 0.84 0.57 -1.55
N PHE A 252 1.49 0.81 -0.39
CA PHE A 252 1.53 2.11 0.28
C PHE A 252 2.97 2.60 0.36
N ILE A 253 3.24 3.73 -0.31
CA ILE A 253 4.59 4.33 -0.39
C ILE A 253 4.52 5.78 0.08
N GLY A 254 5.14 6.05 1.21
CA GLY A 254 5.18 7.38 1.82
C GLY A 254 4.88 7.34 3.31
N SER A 255 5.29 8.37 4.04
CA SER A 255 4.98 8.50 5.46
C SER A 255 3.46 8.51 5.66
N ASN A 256 2.96 7.60 6.50
CA ASN A 256 1.54 7.43 6.82
C ASN A 256 0.62 7.19 5.59
N ALA A 257 1.15 6.74 4.45
CA ALA A 257 0.32 6.32 3.34
C ALA A 257 -0.55 5.13 3.76
N GLY A 258 -1.86 5.20 3.51
CA GLY A 258 -2.83 4.17 3.88
C GLY A 258 -2.84 3.81 5.36
N ARG A 259 -2.43 4.72 6.26
CA ARG A 259 -2.21 4.41 7.68
C ARG A 259 -3.38 3.69 8.33
N ASN A 260 -4.61 4.19 8.12
CA ASN A 260 -5.82 3.68 8.76
C ASN A 260 -6.55 2.61 7.92
N ASN A 261 -5.95 2.15 6.81
CA ASN A 261 -6.53 1.04 6.07
C ASN A 261 -6.64 -0.17 6.99
N THR A 262 -7.82 -0.74 7.12
CA THR A 262 -8.05 -1.92 7.97
C THR A 262 -8.26 -3.16 7.12
N ILE A 263 -9.27 -3.14 6.27
CA ILE A 263 -9.69 -4.28 5.45
C ILE A 263 -9.69 -3.99 3.94
N GLY A 264 -9.46 -2.72 3.54
CA GLY A 264 -9.41 -2.32 2.12
C GLY A 264 -8.34 -3.11 1.34
N ILE A 265 -8.69 -3.53 0.13
CA ILE A 265 -7.84 -4.37 -0.73
C ILE A 265 -7.50 -3.69 -2.05
N ALA A 266 -6.39 -4.10 -2.66
CA ALA A 266 -5.98 -3.66 -3.98
C ALA A 266 -5.86 -2.12 -4.12
N ASN A 267 -5.39 -1.45 -3.07
CA ASN A 267 -5.17 -0.01 -3.07
C ASN A 267 -3.71 0.32 -3.35
N ASN A 268 -3.46 1.35 -4.17
CA ASN A 268 -2.14 1.89 -4.44
C ASN A 268 -2.08 3.35 -3.97
N PHE A 269 -1.47 3.60 -2.81
CA PHE A 269 -1.31 4.94 -2.24
C PHE A 269 0.17 5.34 -2.27
N ILE A 270 0.51 6.31 -3.12
CA ILE A 270 1.89 6.77 -3.32
C ILE A 270 1.96 8.27 -3.02
N GLY A 271 2.54 8.60 -1.90
CA GLY A 271 2.69 9.97 -1.38
C GLY A 271 2.49 10.01 0.12
N ALA A 272 3.10 10.98 0.80
CA ALA A 272 2.85 11.19 2.22
C ALA A 272 1.36 11.47 2.47
N TYR A 273 0.76 10.77 3.43
CA TYR A 273 -0.66 10.84 3.80
C TYR A 273 -1.65 10.48 2.67
N ALA A 274 -1.21 9.90 1.54
CA ALA A 274 -2.13 9.41 0.52
C ALA A 274 -3.02 8.31 1.12
N GLY A 275 -4.35 8.45 0.97
CA GLY A 275 -5.33 7.51 1.50
C GLY A 275 -5.28 7.31 3.02
N PHE A 276 -4.82 8.31 3.79
CA PHE A 276 -4.55 8.20 5.22
C PHE A 276 -5.73 7.65 6.03
N CYS A 277 -6.96 8.13 5.78
CA CYS A 277 -8.16 7.72 6.49
C CYS A 277 -8.90 6.54 5.84
N ASN A 278 -8.36 5.95 4.77
CA ASN A 278 -9.03 4.81 4.14
C ASN A 278 -9.18 3.67 5.17
N THR A 279 -10.38 3.13 5.30
CA THR A 279 -10.65 2.01 6.20
C THR A 279 -10.96 0.73 5.43
N SER A 280 -11.99 0.75 4.60
CA SER A 280 -12.46 -0.40 3.83
C SER A 280 -12.55 -0.16 2.32
N GLY A 281 -12.32 1.09 1.87
CA GLY A 281 -12.30 1.41 0.44
C GLY A 281 -11.26 0.57 -0.30
N SER A 282 -11.64 0.05 -1.48
CA SER A 282 -10.82 -0.88 -2.26
C SER A 282 -10.65 -0.41 -3.71
N ASN A 283 -9.62 -0.94 -4.37
CA ASN A 283 -9.29 -0.60 -5.75
C ASN A 283 -9.04 0.90 -5.99
N ASN A 284 -8.52 1.60 -4.99
CA ASN A 284 -8.21 3.01 -5.11
C ASN A 284 -6.73 3.21 -5.51
N ASN A 285 -6.49 4.15 -6.42
CA ASN A 285 -5.18 4.53 -6.88
C ASN A 285 -4.94 6.02 -6.58
N PHE A 286 -4.19 6.32 -5.51
CA PHE A 286 -3.90 7.69 -5.07
C PHE A 286 -2.42 8.02 -5.25
N PHE A 287 -2.11 8.98 -6.13
CA PHE A 287 -0.76 9.40 -6.48
C PHE A 287 -0.56 10.88 -6.14
N GLY A 288 0.22 11.15 -5.14
CA GLY A 288 0.57 12.48 -4.68
C GLY A 288 0.36 12.67 -3.19
N PRO A 289 1.10 13.60 -2.56
CA PRO A 289 0.90 13.93 -1.15
C PRO A 289 -0.55 14.31 -0.88
N SER A 290 -1.12 13.76 0.16
CA SER A 290 -2.50 13.99 0.59
C SER A 290 -3.59 13.66 -0.45
N ALA A 291 -3.30 12.91 -1.51
CA ALA A 291 -4.32 12.44 -2.42
C ALA A 291 -5.28 11.49 -1.68
N GLY A 292 -6.59 11.74 -1.75
CA GLY A 292 -7.61 10.93 -1.09
C GLY A 292 -7.46 10.80 0.42
N THR A 293 -6.87 11.80 1.10
CA THR A 293 -6.53 11.72 2.54
C THR A 293 -7.71 11.27 3.40
N TYR A 294 -8.90 11.83 3.18
CA TYR A 294 -10.10 11.52 3.98
C TYR A 294 -11.00 10.46 3.37
N ASN A 295 -10.56 9.77 2.31
CA ASN A 295 -11.33 8.63 1.80
C ASN A 295 -11.49 7.59 2.90
N THR A 296 -12.70 7.14 3.16
CA THR A 296 -12.98 6.12 4.18
C THR A 296 -13.39 4.79 3.55
N THR A 297 -14.51 4.78 2.84
CA THR A 297 -15.09 3.59 2.22
C THR A 297 -15.22 3.69 0.69
N GLY A 298 -14.96 4.89 0.13
CA GLY A 298 -14.99 5.11 -1.31
C GLY A 298 -14.05 4.16 -2.06
N SER A 299 -14.52 3.57 -3.15
CA SER A 299 -13.81 2.54 -3.91
C SER A 299 -13.72 2.88 -5.40
N ASN A 300 -12.77 2.26 -6.09
CA ASN A 300 -12.55 2.45 -7.52
C ASN A 300 -12.24 3.90 -7.91
N ASN A 301 -11.52 4.64 -7.06
CA ASN A 301 -11.14 6.02 -7.33
C ASN A 301 -9.68 6.11 -7.84
N PHE A 302 -9.45 6.99 -8.79
CA PHE A 302 -8.12 7.35 -9.29
C PHE A 302 -7.85 8.83 -9.03
N PHE A 303 -6.97 9.14 -8.07
CA PHE A 303 -6.58 10.51 -7.71
C PHE A 303 -5.10 10.72 -7.98
N ALA A 304 -4.76 11.66 -8.86
CA ALA A 304 -3.38 11.96 -9.22
C ALA A 304 -3.11 13.47 -9.10
N GLY A 305 -2.37 13.84 -8.08
CA GLY A 305 -1.99 15.23 -7.79
C GLY A 305 -1.97 15.52 -6.30
N PHE A 306 -1.30 16.60 -5.92
CA PHE A 306 -1.32 17.10 -4.53
C PHE A 306 -2.76 17.41 -4.11
N CYS A 307 -3.20 16.83 -3.00
CA CYS A 307 -4.56 16.97 -2.47
C CYS A 307 -5.71 16.63 -3.46
N ALA A 308 -5.44 15.89 -4.54
CA ALA A 308 -6.51 15.44 -5.42
C ALA A 308 -7.50 14.57 -4.64
N GLY A 309 -8.80 14.88 -4.70
CA GLY A 309 -9.87 14.17 -3.97
C GLY A 309 -9.67 14.11 -2.46
N ALA A 310 -8.95 15.07 -1.86
CA ALA A 310 -8.55 14.97 -0.45
C ALA A 310 -9.73 14.76 0.51
N CYS A 311 -10.85 15.44 0.29
CA CYS A 311 -12.04 15.35 1.15
C CYS A 311 -13.02 14.23 0.74
N ASN A 312 -12.70 13.41 -0.26
CA ASN A 312 -13.58 12.30 -0.62
C ASN A 312 -13.74 11.36 0.59
N THR A 313 -14.96 11.00 0.91
CA THR A 313 -15.25 10.07 2.01
C THR A 313 -15.78 8.73 1.49
N THR A 314 -16.92 8.75 0.84
CA THR A 314 -17.60 7.55 0.33
C THR A 314 -17.80 7.54 -1.18
N GLY A 315 -17.46 8.65 -1.87
CA GLY A 315 -17.60 8.75 -3.33
C GLY A 315 -16.77 7.68 -4.05
N CYS A 316 -17.37 7.06 -5.06
CA CYS A 316 -16.79 5.95 -5.81
C CYS A 316 -16.65 6.28 -7.30
N HIS A 317 -15.77 5.55 -8.00
CA HIS A 317 -15.59 5.67 -9.44
C HIS A 317 -15.22 7.08 -9.91
N ASN A 318 -14.49 7.83 -9.10
CA ASN A 318 -14.02 9.17 -9.46
C ASN A 318 -12.60 9.13 -10.02
N THR A 319 -12.36 9.94 -11.04
CA THR A 319 -11.03 10.18 -11.61
C THR A 319 -10.68 11.66 -11.49
N PHE A 320 -9.73 11.98 -10.59
CA PHE A 320 -9.28 13.37 -10.34
C PHE A 320 -7.80 13.49 -10.67
N ILE A 321 -7.46 14.34 -11.65
CA ILE A 321 -6.10 14.53 -12.14
C ILE A 321 -5.73 16.01 -12.08
N GLY A 322 -4.78 16.36 -11.24
CA GLY A 322 -4.29 17.71 -11.08
C GLY A 322 -4.21 18.16 -9.62
N PHE A 323 -3.50 19.26 -9.38
CA PHE A 323 -3.41 19.88 -8.06
C PHE A 323 -4.82 20.26 -7.58
N CYS A 324 -5.21 19.75 -6.41
CA CYS A 324 -6.53 19.97 -5.79
C CYS A 324 -7.74 19.67 -6.70
N ALA A 325 -7.60 18.82 -7.72
CA ALA A 325 -8.74 18.37 -8.51
C ALA A 325 -9.73 17.60 -7.62
N GLY A 326 -11.02 17.96 -7.66
CA GLY A 326 -12.07 17.35 -6.82
C GLY A 326 -11.83 17.47 -5.31
N TYR A 327 -11.08 18.49 -4.86
CA TYR A 327 -10.64 18.62 -3.45
C TYR A 327 -11.78 18.45 -2.44
N ARG A 328 -12.93 19.11 -2.65
CA ARG A 328 -14.08 19.11 -1.73
C ARG A 328 -15.09 18.00 -2.00
N ASN A 329 -14.86 17.13 -2.98
CA ASN A 329 -15.77 16.01 -3.22
C ASN A 329 -15.87 15.16 -1.95
N THR A 330 -17.07 14.89 -1.48
CA THR A 330 -17.31 14.05 -0.30
C THR A 330 -17.93 12.71 -0.67
N ILE A 331 -19.12 12.73 -1.24
CA ILE A 331 -19.90 11.55 -1.61
C ILE A 331 -20.17 11.44 -3.12
N GLY A 332 -19.86 12.50 -3.89
CA GLY A 332 -20.05 12.52 -5.35
C GLY A 332 -19.30 11.38 -6.02
N SER A 333 -19.95 10.71 -6.96
CA SER A 333 -19.45 9.52 -7.64
C SER A 333 -19.48 9.67 -9.16
N ASN A 334 -18.71 8.84 -9.88
CA ASN A 334 -18.64 8.85 -11.34
C ASN A 334 -18.18 10.19 -11.94
N ASN A 335 -17.35 10.96 -11.23
CA ASN A 335 -16.86 12.24 -11.71
C ASN A 335 -15.47 12.09 -12.36
N PHE A 336 -15.25 12.81 -13.46
CA PHE A 336 -13.95 12.94 -14.09
C PHE A 336 -13.52 14.42 -14.08
N PHE A 337 -12.52 14.75 -13.26
CA PHE A 337 -11.98 16.13 -13.16
C PHE A 337 -10.49 16.12 -13.55
N ALA A 338 -10.13 16.85 -14.60
CA ALA A 338 -8.78 16.93 -15.08
C ALA A 338 -8.33 18.39 -15.26
N GLY A 339 -7.39 18.82 -14.45
CA GLY A 339 -6.83 20.16 -14.46
C GLY A 339 -6.57 20.71 -13.05
N PHE A 340 -5.78 21.77 -12.95
CA PHE A 340 -5.54 22.50 -11.70
C PHE A 340 -6.88 22.96 -11.11
N CYS A 341 -7.20 22.53 -9.89
CA CYS A 341 -8.45 22.81 -9.19
C CYS A 341 -9.74 22.51 -9.99
N ALA A 342 -9.69 21.60 -10.97
CA ALA A 342 -10.90 21.17 -11.66
C ALA A 342 -11.88 20.53 -10.67
N GLY A 343 -13.14 20.94 -10.66
CA GLY A 343 -14.17 20.44 -9.74
C GLY A 343 -13.88 20.68 -8.26
N PHE A 344 -13.04 21.67 -7.91
CA PHE A 344 -12.63 21.95 -6.54
C PHE A 344 -13.80 22.10 -5.57
N CYS A 345 -14.89 22.74 -6.00
CA CYS A 345 -16.07 23.02 -5.17
C CYS A 345 -17.11 21.89 -5.16
N ASN A 346 -16.99 20.88 -6.02
CA ASN A 346 -17.96 19.77 -6.05
C ASN A 346 -17.93 19.03 -4.71
N THR A 347 -19.11 18.83 -4.13
CA THR A 347 -19.27 18.10 -2.85
C THR A 347 -20.00 16.78 -3.06
N THR A 348 -21.20 16.82 -3.60
CA THR A 348 -22.10 15.67 -3.75
C THR A 348 -22.50 15.40 -5.20
N GLY A 349 -22.18 16.33 -6.14
CA GLY A 349 -22.51 16.19 -7.56
C GLY A 349 -21.91 14.91 -8.16
N THR A 350 -22.68 14.22 -8.98
CA THR A 350 -22.32 12.96 -9.63
C THR A 350 -22.33 13.05 -11.14
N ASN A 351 -21.59 12.15 -11.80
CA ASN A 351 -21.55 12.03 -13.26
C ASN A 351 -21.14 13.35 -13.96
N ASN A 352 -20.16 14.06 -13.39
CA ASN A 352 -19.67 15.31 -13.94
C ASN A 352 -18.32 15.10 -14.67
N LEU A 353 -18.16 15.80 -15.78
CA LEU A 353 -16.96 15.77 -16.63
C LEU A 353 -16.37 17.17 -16.75
N PHE A 354 -15.28 17.46 -16.03
CA PHE A 354 -14.65 18.78 -16.01
C PHE A 354 -13.22 18.72 -16.54
N PHE A 355 -12.93 19.52 -17.57
CA PHE A 355 -11.62 19.66 -18.16
C PHE A 355 -11.10 21.09 -18.07
N GLY A 356 -9.86 21.23 -17.66
CA GLY A 356 -9.15 22.50 -17.64
C GLY A 356 -9.03 23.11 -16.25
N CYS A 357 -8.16 24.11 -16.15
CA CYS A 357 -7.89 24.82 -14.91
C CYS A 357 -9.16 25.49 -14.37
N ASN A 358 -9.46 25.26 -13.08
CA ASN A 358 -10.62 25.80 -12.39
C ASN A 358 -11.97 25.55 -13.08
N SER A 359 -12.09 24.49 -13.90
CA SER A 359 -13.37 24.12 -14.50
C SER A 359 -14.37 23.69 -13.41
N GLY A 360 -15.61 24.22 -13.47
CA GLY A 360 -16.63 24.00 -12.42
C GLY A 360 -16.41 24.78 -11.12
N VAL A 361 -15.51 25.78 -11.09
CA VAL A 361 -15.24 26.65 -9.92
C VAL A 361 -15.77 28.06 -10.18
N GLY A 362 -16.68 28.54 -9.35
CA GLY A 362 -17.47 29.74 -9.57
C GLY A 362 -16.73 31.05 -9.66
N THR A 363 -15.55 31.20 -9.04
CA THR A 363 -14.73 32.44 -9.09
C THR A 363 -14.01 32.60 -10.43
N PHE A 364 -13.73 31.50 -11.13
CA PHE A 364 -12.99 31.47 -12.38
C PHE A 364 -13.71 30.66 -13.46
N GLY A 365 -14.85 30.08 -13.15
CA GLY A 365 -15.58 29.17 -14.02
C GLY A 365 -16.91 29.69 -14.49
N LEU A 366 -17.48 29.01 -15.48
CA LEU A 366 -18.80 29.28 -16.01
C LEU A 366 -19.92 29.03 -14.99
N ALA A 367 -19.67 28.14 -14.00
CA ALA A 367 -20.60 27.83 -12.92
C ALA A 367 -19.84 27.33 -11.69
N ASN A 368 -20.39 27.57 -10.50
CA ASN A 368 -19.88 26.98 -9.24
C ASN A 368 -20.66 25.68 -9.00
N ILE A 369 -20.11 24.57 -9.49
CA ILE A 369 -20.75 23.26 -9.36
C ILE A 369 -20.43 22.68 -7.99
N THR A 370 -21.40 22.57 -7.13
CA THR A 370 -21.28 22.03 -5.77
C THR A 370 -22.01 20.70 -5.58
N THR A 371 -23.27 20.67 -5.99
CA THR A 371 -24.17 19.49 -5.81
C THR A 371 -24.77 19.01 -7.12
N GLU A 372 -24.64 19.80 -8.19
CA GLU A 372 -25.21 19.50 -9.49
C GLU A 372 -24.54 18.27 -10.12
N SER A 373 -25.32 17.53 -10.86
CA SER A 373 -24.91 16.28 -11.52
C SER A 373 -25.11 16.38 -13.05
N ASN A 374 -24.49 15.43 -13.78
CA ASN A 374 -24.63 15.29 -15.23
C ASN A 374 -24.15 16.52 -16.02
N ARG A 375 -23.08 17.17 -15.58
CA ARG A 375 -22.52 18.36 -16.21
C ARG A 375 -21.22 18.04 -16.97
N ILE A 376 -21.07 18.64 -18.15
CA ILE A 376 -19.82 18.69 -18.91
C ILE A 376 -19.35 20.15 -18.92
N ILE A 377 -18.17 20.42 -18.36
CA ILE A 377 -17.56 21.74 -18.34
C ILE A 377 -16.14 21.64 -18.89
N MET A 378 -15.87 22.38 -19.97
CA MET A 378 -14.56 22.47 -20.60
C MET A 378 -14.02 23.89 -20.48
N GLY A 379 -12.91 24.05 -19.77
CA GLY A 379 -12.28 25.36 -19.57
C GLY A 379 -12.91 26.20 -18.45
N ASN A 380 -12.47 27.47 -18.41
CA ASN A 380 -12.93 28.50 -17.49
C ASN A 380 -13.17 29.81 -18.24
N CYS A 381 -13.50 30.90 -17.54
CA CYS A 381 -13.76 32.23 -18.16
C CYS A 381 -12.59 32.85 -18.95
N LEU A 382 -11.37 32.33 -18.81
CA LEU A 382 -10.18 32.81 -19.51
C LEU A 382 -9.99 32.15 -20.88
N HIS A 383 -10.75 31.10 -21.21
CA HIS A 383 -10.66 30.43 -22.49
C HIS A 383 -11.41 31.24 -23.55
N ALA A 384 -10.67 31.79 -24.51
CA ALA A 384 -11.21 32.70 -25.52
C ALA A 384 -11.94 31.99 -26.69
N CYS A 385 -11.54 30.75 -27.01
CA CYS A 385 -12.18 29.94 -28.06
C CYS A 385 -11.95 28.45 -27.84
N ALA A 386 -12.86 27.66 -28.38
CA ALA A 386 -12.65 26.21 -28.59
C ALA A 386 -12.57 25.97 -30.10
N GLN A 387 -11.49 25.37 -30.58
CA GLN A 387 -11.32 24.97 -31.96
C GLN A 387 -11.62 23.49 -32.12
N ILE A 388 -12.67 23.18 -32.87
CA ILE A 388 -13.12 21.81 -33.12
C ILE A 388 -13.24 21.65 -34.64
N GLN A 389 -12.51 20.67 -35.16
CA GLN A 389 -12.48 20.40 -36.61
C GLN A 389 -13.75 19.70 -37.12
N VAL A 390 -14.51 19.07 -36.23
CA VAL A 390 -15.76 18.34 -36.55
C VAL A 390 -16.93 18.99 -35.82
N ALA A 391 -18.14 18.93 -36.42
CA ALA A 391 -19.35 19.43 -35.77
C ALA A 391 -19.74 18.57 -34.57
N TRP A 392 -20.33 19.20 -33.55
CA TRP A 392 -21.05 18.49 -32.50
C TRP A 392 -22.33 17.90 -33.12
N THR A 393 -22.50 16.57 -32.96
CA THR A 393 -23.69 15.86 -33.43
C THR A 393 -24.56 15.51 -32.23
N ALA A 394 -25.77 16.06 -32.18
CA ALA A 394 -26.77 15.68 -31.17
C ALA A 394 -27.59 14.48 -31.68
N VAL A 395 -27.80 13.48 -30.84
CA VAL A 395 -28.72 12.38 -31.12
C VAL A 395 -30.14 12.97 -31.20
N SER A 396 -30.86 12.73 -32.31
CA SER A 396 -32.17 13.35 -32.59
C SER A 396 -33.16 12.36 -33.21
N ASP A 397 -33.17 11.10 -32.78
CA ASP A 397 -34.13 10.09 -33.23
C ASP A 397 -35.50 10.40 -32.61
N ILE A 398 -36.54 10.36 -33.44
CA ILE A 398 -37.93 10.61 -32.96
C ILE A 398 -38.39 9.52 -32.01
N ARG A 399 -37.88 8.31 -32.11
CA ARG A 399 -38.22 7.18 -31.23
C ARG A 399 -37.77 7.40 -29.79
N ASP A 400 -36.77 8.27 -29.58
CA ASP A 400 -36.22 8.64 -28.27
C ASP A 400 -36.85 9.92 -27.69
N LYS A 401 -37.87 10.47 -28.36
CA LYS A 401 -38.50 11.75 -28.00
C LYS A 401 -39.98 11.62 -27.66
N CYS A 402 -40.36 12.20 -26.55
CA CYS A 402 -41.76 12.51 -26.27
C CYS A 402 -42.11 13.88 -26.86
N ILE A 403 -43.03 13.93 -27.81
CA ILE A 403 -43.42 15.17 -28.45
C ILE A 403 -44.62 15.78 -27.67
N PHE A 404 -44.43 16.98 -27.09
CA PHE A 404 -45.42 17.66 -26.28
C PHE A 404 -46.20 18.73 -27.08
N GLY A 405 -45.91 18.90 -28.37
CA GLY A 405 -46.57 19.85 -29.27
C GLY A 405 -45.59 20.56 -30.20
N SER A 406 -46.11 21.56 -30.92
CA SER A 406 -45.29 22.45 -31.76
C SER A 406 -44.54 23.44 -30.91
N VAL A 407 -43.43 24.00 -31.48
CA VAL A 407 -42.68 25.12 -30.87
C VAL A 407 -43.61 26.34 -30.81
N PRO A 408 -43.87 26.90 -29.62
CA PRO A 408 -44.90 27.98 -29.46
C PRO A 408 -44.43 29.33 -29.91
N HIS A 409 -43.14 29.46 -30.31
CA HIS A 409 -42.50 30.70 -30.68
C HIS A 409 -42.23 30.77 -32.18
N GLY A 410 -42.49 31.95 -32.80
CA GLY A 410 -42.25 32.20 -34.20
C GLY A 410 -41.84 33.68 -34.40
N ARG A 411 -42.35 34.33 -35.46
CA ARG A 411 -42.02 35.74 -35.81
C ARG A 411 -42.28 36.69 -34.65
N GLY A 412 -43.39 36.60 -33.97
CA GLY A 412 -43.77 37.52 -32.90
C GLY A 412 -42.82 37.43 -31.69
N PHE A 413 -42.21 36.27 -31.46
CA PHE A 413 -41.14 36.10 -30.45
C PHE A 413 -39.85 36.80 -30.90
N LEU A 414 -39.40 36.54 -32.14
CA LEU A 414 -38.14 37.11 -32.66
C LEU A 414 -38.16 38.62 -32.73
N GLN A 415 -39.36 39.24 -32.96
CA GLN A 415 -39.52 40.69 -32.96
C GLN A 415 -39.31 41.36 -31.59
N LYS A 416 -39.39 40.57 -30.50
CA LYS A 416 -39.26 41.07 -29.14
C LYS A 416 -37.83 40.90 -28.55
N ILE A 417 -36.96 40.16 -29.23
CA ILE A 417 -35.58 39.93 -28.78
C ILE A 417 -34.61 40.70 -29.68
N ASN A 418 -33.58 41.30 -29.06
CA ASN A 418 -32.61 42.11 -29.78
C ASN A 418 -31.23 41.44 -29.79
N PRO A 419 -30.66 41.16 -30.98
CA PRO A 419 -29.29 40.74 -31.08
C PRO A 419 -28.34 41.87 -30.66
N VAL A 420 -27.37 41.53 -29.79
CA VAL A 420 -26.42 42.50 -29.23
C VAL A 420 -24.99 42.16 -29.61
N LYS A 421 -24.17 43.20 -29.76
CA LYS A 421 -22.73 43.07 -29.83
C LYS A 421 -22.17 43.29 -28.44
N PHE A 422 -21.42 42.32 -27.88
CA PHE A 422 -20.94 42.38 -26.50
C PHE A 422 -19.52 41.85 -26.33
N ALA A 423 -18.94 42.14 -25.18
CA ALA A 423 -17.76 41.49 -24.63
C ALA A 423 -18.05 41.11 -23.18
N PHE A 424 -17.46 40.01 -22.70
CA PHE A 424 -17.60 39.61 -21.29
C PHE A 424 -16.84 40.58 -20.37
N LYS A 425 -17.41 40.82 -19.19
CA LYS A 425 -16.81 41.60 -18.11
C LYS A 425 -16.88 40.85 -16.80
N ASP A 426 -15.91 41.07 -15.94
CA ASP A 426 -16.00 40.65 -14.55
C ASP A 426 -17.14 41.36 -13.84
N ARG A 427 -17.98 40.62 -13.15
CA ARG A 427 -19.21 41.15 -12.53
C ARG A 427 -18.92 42.11 -11.38
N ASN A 428 -17.82 41.81 -10.61
CA ASN A 428 -17.46 42.55 -9.40
C ASN A 428 -16.65 43.82 -9.73
N THR A 429 -15.74 43.72 -10.68
CA THR A 429 -14.82 44.79 -11.02
C THR A 429 -15.30 45.65 -12.24
N GLY A 430 -16.23 45.11 -13.01
CA GLY A 430 -16.69 45.72 -14.25
C GLY A 430 -15.66 45.71 -15.40
N CYS A 431 -14.45 45.20 -15.15
CA CYS A 431 -13.39 45.15 -16.15
C CYS A 431 -13.69 44.10 -17.23
N LEU A 432 -13.34 44.39 -18.49
CA LEU A 432 -13.46 43.43 -19.57
C LEU A 432 -12.57 42.20 -19.31
N THR A 433 -13.15 41.03 -19.42
CA THR A 433 -12.44 39.73 -19.33
C THR A 433 -12.04 39.22 -20.71
N ASP A 434 -12.68 39.71 -21.75
CA ASP A 434 -12.30 39.41 -23.14
C ASP A 434 -11.06 40.20 -23.56
N ILE A 435 -10.35 39.71 -24.59
CA ILE A 435 -9.24 40.42 -25.21
C ILE A 435 -9.76 41.72 -25.78
N VAL A 436 -9.14 42.86 -25.46
CA VAL A 436 -9.51 44.18 -25.95
C VAL A 436 -9.63 44.15 -27.47
N GLY A 437 -10.79 44.61 -27.98
CA GLY A 437 -11.10 44.65 -29.41
C GLY A 437 -11.76 43.37 -29.96
N LYS A 438 -11.95 42.31 -29.20
CA LYS A 438 -12.77 41.17 -29.60
C LYS A 438 -14.19 41.33 -29.10
N TYR A 439 -15.14 41.29 -30.02
CA TYR A 439 -16.57 41.38 -29.74
C TYR A 439 -17.28 40.10 -30.20
N ARG A 440 -18.39 39.79 -29.55
CA ARG A 440 -19.27 38.68 -29.88
C ARG A 440 -20.64 39.18 -30.27
N TYR A 441 -21.38 38.39 -31.02
CA TYR A 441 -22.79 38.61 -31.30
C TYR A 441 -23.60 37.54 -30.55
N GLY A 442 -24.73 37.96 -29.99
CA GLY A 442 -25.60 37.04 -29.22
C GLY A 442 -26.82 37.79 -28.68
N PHE A 443 -27.41 37.26 -27.67
CA PHE A 443 -28.62 37.77 -27.03
C PHE A 443 -28.42 37.92 -25.53
N SER A 444 -29.23 38.78 -24.90
CA SER A 444 -29.33 38.84 -23.44
C SER A 444 -30.22 37.71 -22.93
N ALA A 445 -29.70 36.89 -22.01
CA ALA A 445 -30.48 35.85 -21.36
C ALA A 445 -31.67 36.43 -20.57
N GLN A 446 -31.49 37.61 -19.96
CA GLN A 446 -32.55 38.31 -19.24
C GLN A 446 -33.70 38.70 -20.15
N GLU A 447 -33.37 39.22 -21.36
CA GLU A 447 -34.38 39.63 -22.34
C GLU A 447 -35.17 38.43 -22.88
N ILE A 448 -34.47 37.34 -23.21
CA ILE A 448 -35.11 36.10 -23.66
C ILE A 448 -36.01 35.52 -22.56
N LEU A 449 -35.53 35.45 -21.32
CA LEU A 449 -36.29 34.95 -20.17
C LEU A 449 -37.59 35.77 -19.96
N ALA A 450 -37.51 37.10 -20.10
CA ALA A 450 -38.66 37.98 -19.98
C ALA A 450 -39.72 37.74 -21.08
N VAL A 451 -39.32 37.31 -22.28
CA VAL A 451 -40.21 36.99 -23.40
C VAL A 451 -40.74 35.56 -23.33
N GLU A 452 -39.94 34.59 -22.80
CA GLU A 452 -40.40 33.20 -22.62
C GLU A 452 -41.36 33.00 -21.44
N GLY A 453 -41.28 33.81 -20.39
CA GLY A 453 -42.17 33.76 -19.24
C GLY A 453 -41.84 32.62 -18.25
N ASP A 454 -42.88 32.04 -17.67
CA ASP A 454 -42.74 31.13 -16.51
C ASP A 454 -42.11 29.76 -16.80
N LYS A 455 -42.05 29.34 -18.04
CA LYS A 455 -41.49 28.05 -18.46
C LYS A 455 -40.43 28.22 -19.54
N PRO A 456 -39.30 28.82 -19.21
CA PRO A 456 -38.26 29.09 -20.17
C PRO A 456 -37.62 27.80 -20.68
N VAL A 457 -37.28 27.78 -21.99
CA VAL A 457 -36.60 26.65 -22.65
C VAL A 457 -35.30 27.13 -23.26
N ILE A 458 -35.25 28.32 -23.81
CA ILE A 458 -34.07 28.90 -24.47
C ILE A 458 -33.13 29.51 -23.44
N ALA A 459 -33.69 30.25 -22.47
CA ALA A 459 -32.95 30.79 -21.33
C ALA A 459 -33.13 29.86 -20.10
N SER A 460 -32.03 29.49 -19.39
CA SER A 460 -32.11 28.78 -18.15
C SER A 460 -32.06 29.75 -16.96
N ASN A 461 -32.99 29.59 -16.02
CA ASN A 461 -33.06 30.30 -14.74
C ASN A 461 -32.79 29.42 -13.53
N GLU A 462 -32.17 28.26 -13.73
CA GLU A 462 -31.77 27.35 -12.64
C GLU A 462 -30.87 28.03 -11.59
N ASP A 463 -30.02 28.97 -12.05
CA ASP A 463 -29.26 29.86 -11.17
C ASP A 463 -29.63 31.32 -11.54
N PRO A 464 -30.46 31.99 -10.73
CA PRO A 464 -30.91 33.37 -11.02
C PRO A 464 -29.75 34.38 -11.11
N ASP A 465 -28.64 34.10 -10.44
CA ASP A 465 -27.46 34.96 -10.49
C ASP A 465 -26.58 34.69 -11.71
N LYS A 466 -26.80 33.59 -12.43
CA LYS A 466 -26.01 33.16 -13.59
C LYS A 466 -26.87 32.58 -14.71
N LEU A 467 -27.77 33.39 -15.26
CA LEU A 467 -28.63 33.00 -16.38
C LEU A 467 -27.77 32.47 -17.54
N GLN A 468 -28.22 31.38 -18.15
CA GLN A 468 -27.59 30.75 -19.30
C GLN A 468 -28.51 30.79 -20.51
N LEU A 469 -27.93 30.73 -21.70
CA LEU A 469 -28.65 30.72 -22.96
C LEU A 469 -28.21 29.54 -23.82
N THR A 470 -29.16 28.72 -24.27
CA THR A 470 -28.90 27.69 -25.28
C THR A 470 -29.33 28.22 -26.65
N SER A 471 -28.39 28.85 -27.34
CA SER A 471 -28.66 29.54 -28.62
C SER A 471 -29.21 28.61 -29.70
N ASP A 472 -28.86 27.33 -29.70
CA ASP A 472 -29.33 26.33 -30.67
C ASP A 472 -30.85 26.13 -30.62
N TYR A 473 -31.49 26.37 -29.47
CA TYR A 473 -32.94 26.31 -29.34
C TYR A 473 -33.68 27.44 -30.05
N LEU A 474 -32.95 28.48 -30.51
CA LEU A 474 -33.51 29.52 -31.40
C LEU A 474 -33.70 29.03 -32.84
N VAL A 475 -33.01 27.98 -33.28
CA VAL A 475 -33.10 27.42 -34.63
C VAL A 475 -34.53 26.97 -34.97
N PRO A 476 -35.22 26.18 -34.15
CA PRO A 476 -36.64 25.83 -34.38
C PRO A 476 -37.56 27.05 -34.42
N VAL A 477 -37.32 28.07 -33.61
CA VAL A 477 -38.08 29.32 -33.58
C VAL A 477 -37.87 30.10 -34.87
N LEU A 478 -36.63 30.18 -35.38
CA LEU A 478 -36.28 30.78 -36.68
C LEU A 478 -37.02 30.05 -37.82
N VAL A 479 -37.06 28.72 -37.81
CA VAL A 479 -37.78 27.94 -38.81
C VAL A 479 -39.28 28.25 -38.80
N ASN A 480 -39.89 28.37 -37.63
CA ASN A 480 -41.32 28.77 -37.53
C ASN A 480 -41.56 30.18 -38.05
N ALA A 481 -40.71 31.16 -37.67
CA ALA A 481 -40.85 32.52 -38.16
C ALA A 481 -40.67 32.62 -39.67
N ILE A 482 -39.80 31.85 -40.28
CA ILE A 482 -39.64 31.78 -41.74
C ILE A 482 -40.91 31.21 -42.39
N LYS A 483 -41.49 30.15 -41.83
CA LYS A 483 -42.75 29.56 -42.32
C LYS A 483 -43.92 30.57 -42.25
N GLU A 484 -44.01 31.29 -41.14
CA GLU A 484 -45.04 32.33 -40.96
C GLU A 484 -44.86 33.46 -42.01
N LEU A 485 -43.60 33.96 -42.20
CA LEU A 485 -43.31 34.98 -43.21
C LEU A 485 -43.58 34.47 -44.63
N SER A 486 -43.28 33.22 -44.94
CA SER A 486 -43.54 32.63 -46.26
C SER A 486 -45.04 32.58 -46.54
N ALA A 487 -45.85 32.16 -45.56
CA ALA A 487 -47.29 32.12 -45.67
C ALA A 487 -47.89 33.53 -45.85
N GLU A 488 -47.38 34.53 -45.09
CA GLU A 488 -47.81 35.92 -45.27
C GLU A 488 -47.46 36.46 -46.66
N LEU A 489 -46.25 36.16 -47.15
CA LEU A 489 -45.82 36.55 -48.48
C LEU A 489 -46.66 35.95 -49.59
N ASP A 490 -47.03 34.66 -49.46
CA ASP A 490 -47.87 33.97 -50.46
C ASP A 490 -49.29 34.54 -50.44
N ALA A 491 -49.85 34.80 -49.27
CA ALA A 491 -51.17 35.49 -49.14
C ALA A 491 -51.12 36.92 -49.73
N LEU A 492 -50.00 37.64 -49.56
CA LEU A 492 -49.84 38.94 -50.14
C LEU A 492 -49.74 38.88 -51.69
N LYS A 493 -49.03 37.95 -52.28
CA LYS A 493 -48.96 37.67 -53.71
C LYS A 493 -50.34 37.38 -54.31
N GLU A 494 -51.12 36.49 -53.67
CA GLU A 494 -52.51 36.19 -54.07
C GLU A 494 -53.37 37.47 -54.04
N ARG A 495 -53.20 38.27 -53.03
CA ARG A 495 -53.97 39.55 -52.91
C ARG A 495 -53.58 40.55 -53.96
N VAL A 496 -52.29 40.66 -54.28
CA VAL A 496 -51.81 41.50 -55.36
C VAL A 496 -52.34 41.03 -56.71
N ALA A 497 -52.22 39.71 -57.00
CA ALA A 497 -52.78 39.16 -58.25
C ALA A 497 -54.30 39.34 -58.36
N SER A 498 -55.05 39.30 -57.27
CA SER A 498 -56.50 39.57 -57.27
C SER A 498 -56.84 41.00 -57.46
N LEU A 499 -55.95 41.95 -57.14
CA LEU A 499 -56.12 43.42 -57.42
C LEU A 499 -55.76 43.72 -58.82
N GLU A 500 -54.69 43.09 -59.37
CA GLU A 500 -54.32 43.29 -60.82
C GLU A 500 -55.39 42.74 -61.76
N LEU A 501 -56.10 41.68 -61.39
CA LEU A 501 -57.21 41.15 -62.15
C LEU A 501 -58.49 42.01 -62.09
N LYS A 502 -58.55 42.96 -61.16
CA LYS A 502 -59.69 43.92 -60.99
C LYS A 502 -59.39 45.34 -61.53
N SER A 503 -58.19 45.64 -62.00
CA SER A 503 -57.77 46.81 -62.69
C SER A 503 -57.84 46.59 -64.22
#